data_c5701e8a188ff50680538f464d13f2dd
#
_entry.id   c5701e8a188ff50680538f464d13f2dd
#
_cell.length_a   1.000
_cell.length_b   1.000
_cell.length_c   1.000
_cell.angle_alpha   90.00
_cell.angle_beta   90.00
_cell.angle_gamma   90.00
#
_symmetry.space_group_name_H-M   'P 1'
#
loop_
_entity.id
_entity.type
_entity.pdbx_description
1 polymer ?
#
loop_
_entity_poly.entity_id
_entity_poly.type
_entity_poly.pdbx_seq_one_letter_code
_entity_poly.pdbx_strand_id
1 'polypeptide(L)'
;MESVTVIGAGLAGSECAWQLAQRGIPVVLREMKPEKKTPAHVTGYFAELCCSNSLRGAGLENAVGLLKEELRRLDSLILRCADATAVPAGGALAVDREGFARMVTESVLGHPNITMVPGEVTAIPEGNVVIASGPLTSDALADAIAEKLGGGHTLNFFDAAAPLVTFDSVDMDSAYFASRYDKGTPDYINCPMTKEEYQAFWAELVKAEEAEVHGFEDSGVFEGCMPVEVMARRGEDTLRFGPLKPRGLVDPKTGREPYAVVQLRRDNADGTIYNLVGFQTHLKWGEQKRVFSMIPALHDAQYLRYGVMHRNTYLDSPRLLDRYYRLKSDPRIAFAGQMTGVEGYVESLSLIHI
;
A
#
# COMPACT_ATOMS: atom_id res chain seq x y z
N MET A 1 25.14 -1.15 -25.71
CA MET A 1 23.67 -0.91 -25.65
C MET A 1 23.46 0.44 -25.02
N GLU A 2 22.48 1.20 -25.48
CA GLU A 2 22.09 2.45 -24.81
C GLU A 2 21.54 2.14 -23.43
N SER A 3 21.82 3.01 -22.47
CA SER A 3 21.28 2.88 -21.12
C SER A 3 19.80 3.29 -21.07
N VAL A 4 19.05 2.71 -20.15
CA VAL A 4 17.68 3.11 -19.85
C VAL A 4 17.67 3.83 -18.50
N THR A 5 17.05 5.01 -18.46
CA THR A 5 16.82 5.73 -17.20
C THR A 5 15.49 5.27 -16.59
N VAL A 6 15.52 4.78 -15.36
CA VAL A 6 14.33 4.45 -14.56
C VAL A 6 14.17 5.49 -13.47
N ILE A 7 13.00 6.13 -13.41
CA ILE A 7 12.71 7.19 -12.43
C ILE A 7 11.78 6.64 -11.35
N GLY A 8 12.26 6.62 -10.11
CA GLY A 8 11.60 6.06 -8.94
C GLY A 8 12.03 4.63 -8.65
N ALA A 9 12.43 4.37 -7.41
CA ALA A 9 12.80 3.05 -6.90
C ALA A 9 11.71 2.46 -5.98
N GLY A 10 10.44 2.69 -6.33
CA GLY A 10 9.29 1.97 -5.74
C GLY A 10 9.26 0.52 -6.21
N LEU A 11 8.14 -0.18 -5.98
CA LEU A 11 7.97 -1.57 -6.41
C LEU A 11 8.22 -1.74 -7.91
N ALA A 12 7.52 -0.95 -8.73
CA ALA A 12 7.61 -1.05 -10.19
C ALA A 12 8.99 -0.63 -10.72
N GLY A 13 9.58 0.44 -10.18
CA GLY A 13 10.89 0.90 -10.63
C GLY A 13 12.03 -0.03 -10.24
N SER A 14 12.00 -0.62 -9.06
CA SER A 14 12.97 -1.64 -8.63
C SER A 14 12.87 -2.89 -9.48
N GLU A 15 11.66 -3.38 -9.76
CA GLU A 15 11.42 -4.51 -10.66
C GLU A 15 11.91 -4.21 -12.08
N CYS A 16 11.56 -3.03 -12.62
CA CYS A 16 11.96 -2.60 -13.94
C CYS A 16 13.48 -2.54 -14.09
N ALA A 17 14.17 -1.88 -13.15
CA ALA A 17 15.62 -1.79 -13.13
C ALA A 17 16.26 -3.17 -13.07
N TRP A 18 15.73 -4.06 -12.22
CA TRP A 18 16.20 -5.43 -12.10
C TRP A 18 16.03 -6.22 -13.39
N GLN A 19 14.84 -6.20 -13.98
CA GLN A 19 14.53 -6.96 -15.21
C GLN A 19 15.36 -6.49 -16.41
N LEU A 20 15.58 -5.20 -16.55
CA LEU A 20 16.47 -4.65 -17.59
C LEU A 20 17.92 -5.09 -17.37
N ALA A 21 18.40 -4.96 -16.13
CA ALA A 21 19.79 -5.28 -15.77
C ALA A 21 20.10 -6.77 -15.93
N GLN A 22 19.16 -7.66 -15.58
CA GLN A 22 19.28 -9.12 -15.81
C GLN A 22 19.38 -9.48 -17.31
N ARG A 23 18.85 -8.65 -18.18
CA ARG A 23 18.97 -8.80 -19.65
C ARG A 23 20.21 -8.13 -20.23
N GLY A 24 21.13 -7.66 -19.36
CA GLY A 24 22.40 -7.02 -19.76
C GLY A 24 22.24 -5.58 -20.23
N ILE A 25 21.09 -4.94 -19.99
CA ILE A 25 20.84 -3.54 -20.34
C ILE A 25 21.34 -2.67 -19.18
N PRO A 26 22.27 -1.69 -19.42
CA PRO A 26 22.69 -0.76 -18.39
C PRO A 26 21.52 0.14 -17.95
N VAL A 27 21.34 0.31 -16.64
CA VAL A 27 20.26 1.09 -16.04
C VAL A 27 20.83 2.24 -15.22
N VAL A 28 20.27 3.42 -15.42
CA VAL A 28 20.43 4.57 -14.52
C VAL A 28 19.16 4.71 -13.70
N LEU A 29 19.21 4.28 -12.44
CA LEU A 29 18.08 4.38 -11.52
C LEU A 29 18.13 5.72 -10.78
N ARG A 30 17.08 6.54 -10.92
CA ARG A 30 16.94 7.84 -10.25
C ARG A 30 15.94 7.70 -9.11
N GLU A 31 16.36 8.03 -7.87
CA GLU A 31 15.50 7.96 -6.69
C GLU A 31 15.73 9.20 -5.80
N MET A 32 14.64 9.82 -5.36
CA MET A 32 14.72 11.01 -4.52
C MET A 32 15.03 10.72 -3.04
N LYS A 33 14.74 9.51 -2.56
CA LYS A 33 15.08 9.08 -1.20
C LYS A 33 16.59 8.74 -1.11
N PRO A 34 17.20 8.95 0.03
CA PRO A 34 16.66 9.47 1.29
C PRO A 34 16.61 11.00 1.38
N GLU A 35 17.09 11.75 0.38
CA GLU A 35 17.21 13.21 0.41
C GLU A 35 15.84 13.90 0.50
N LYS A 36 14.87 13.39 -0.24
CA LYS A 36 13.48 13.87 -0.22
C LYS A 36 12.52 12.71 -0.02
N LYS A 37 11.60 12.86 0.94
CA LYS A 37 10.55 11.88 1.22
C LYS A 37 9.18 12.52 1.04
N THR A 38 8.17 11.72 0.67
CA THR A 38 6.77 12.14 0.79
C THR A 38 6.27 11.90 2.22
N PRO A 39 5.14 12.48 2.63
CA PRO A 39 4.56 12.23 3.95
C PRO A 39 4.26 10.76 4.27
N ALA A 40 4.09 9.91 3.24
CA ALA A 40 3.82 8.48 3.41
C ALA A 40 5.09 7.64 3.61
N HIS A 41 6.29 8.15 3.24
CA HIS A 41 7.55 7.43 3.37
C HIS A 41 8.23 7.68 4.72
N VAL A 42 8.65 6.60 5.36
CA VAL A 42 9.33 6.63 6.66
C VAL A 42 10.84 6.37 6.50
N THR A 43 11.17 5.37 5.66
CA THR A 43 12.56 4.91 5.46
C THR A 43 13.22 5.56 4.24
N GLY A 44 14.51 5.29 4.05
CA GLY A 44 15.24 5.58 2.80
C GLY A 44 15.28 4.39 1.84
N TYR A 45 14.71 3.24 2.21
CA TYR A 45 14.76 2.03 1.41
C TYR A 45 13.86 2.11 0.17
N PHE A 46 14.23 1.32 -0.86
CA PHE A 46 13.44 1.14 -2.07
C PHE A 46 12.21 0.27 -1.78
N ALA A 47 11.23 0.29 -2.69
CA ALA A 47 10.03 -0.53 -2.61
C ALA A 47 9.29 -0.49 -1.25
N GLU A 48 9.36 0.64 -0.53
CA GLU A 48 8.67 0.82 0.74
C GLU A 48 7.15 0.72 0.56
N LEU A 49 6.53 -0.19 1.33
CA LEU A 49 5.08 -0.40 1.30
C LEU A 49 4.38 0.65 2.18
N CYS A 50 3.81 1.68 1.60
CA CYS A 50 3.23 2.80 2.35
C CYS A 50 1.87 2.47 2.98
N CYS A 51 0.96 1.82 2.25
CA CYS A 51 -0.41 1.57 2.69
C CYS A 51 -0.51 0.29 3.55
N SER A 52 -0.14 -0.84 2.99
CA SER A 52 -0.30 -2.17 3.60
C SER A 52 0.98 -2.99 3.43
N ASN A 53 1.28 -3.89 4.37
CA ASN A 53 2.35 -4.87 4.20
C ASN A 53 1.86 -6.17 3.53
N SER A 54 0.60 -6.23 3.11
CA SER A 54 0.03 -7.40 2.43
C SER A 54 0.01 -7.21 0.92
N LEU A 55 0.45 -8.25 0.23
CA LEU A 55 0.33 -8.41 -1.21
C LEU A 55 -0.92 -9.22 -1.60
N ARG A 56 -1.97 -9.22 -0.76
CA ARG A 56 -3.23 -9.95 -0.93
C ARG A 56 -3.07 -11.48 -0.86
N GLY A 57 -4.08 -12.23 -1.30
CA GLY A 57 -4.12 -13.71 -1.23
C GLY A 57 -2.96 -14.39 -1.94
N ALA A 58 -2.46 -15.48 -1.36
CA ALA A 58 -1.34 -16.27 -1.88
C ALA A 58 -1.78 -17.54 -2.62
N GLY A 59 -3.01 -18.02 -2.38
CA GLY A 59 -3.51 -19.27 -2.93
C GLY A 59 -3.71 -19.24 -4.44
N LEU A 60 -3.34 -20.32 -5.12
CA LEU A 60 -3.42 -20.44 -6.59
C LEU A 60 -4.87 -20.54 -7.12
N GLU A 61 -5.81 -20.82 -6.24
CA GLU A 61 -7.24 -20.90 -6.56
C GLU A 61 -7.90 -19.54 -6.82
N ASN A 62 -7.18 -18.46 -6.59
CA ASN A 62 -7.65 -17.12 -6.86
C ASN A 62 -6.69 -16.35 -7.76
N ALA A 63 -7.24 -15.40 -8.53
CA ALA A 63 -6.51 -14.67 -9.57
C ALA A 63 -5.26 -13.95 -9.04
N VAL A 64 -5.34 -13.34 -7.86
CA VAL A 64 -4.19 -12.61 -7.28
C VAL A 64 -3.06 -13.54 -6.82
N GLY A 65 -3.37 -14.76 -6.41
CA GLY A 65 -2.37 -15.78 -6.09
C GLY A 65 -1.74 -16.36 -7.35
N LEU A 66 -2.55 -16.63 -8.38
CA LEU A 66 -2.06 -17.11 -9.69
C LEU A 66 -1.11 -16.10 -10.33
N LEU A 67 -1.46 -14.82 -10.35
CA LEU A 67 -0.60 -13.75 -10.86
C LEU A 67 0.77 -13.71 -10.17
N LYS A 68 0.82 -13.94 -8.85
CA LYS A 68 2.10 -14.03 -8.12
C LYS A 68 2.95 -15.20 -8.60
N GLU A 69 2.33 -16.34 -8.84
CA GLU A 69 3.05 -17.51 -9.35
C GLU A 69 3.60 -17.28 -10.76
N GLU A 70 2.84 -16.62 -11.62
CA GLU A 70 3.31 -16.22 -12.94
C GLU A 70 4.53 -15.29 -12.85
N LEU A 71 4.49 -14.30 -11.95
CA LEU A 71 5.62 -13.40 -11.72
C LEU A 71 6.84 -14.11 -11.11
N ARG A 72 6.65 -15.12 -10.23
CA ARG A 72 7.78 -15.95 -9.75
C ARG A 72 8.47 -16.68 -10.90
N ARG A 73 7.71 -17.22 -11.84
CA ARG A 73 8.25 -17.87 -13.05
C ARG A 73 8.97 -16.91 -14.00
N LEU A 74 8.69 -15.61 -13.89
CA LEU A 74 9.36 -14.54 -14.61
C LEU A 74 10.55 -13.94 -13.85
N ASP A 75 11.01 -14.61 -12.77
CA ASP A 75 12.12 -14.17 -11.91
C ASP A 75 11.93 -12.77 -11.32
N SER A 76 10.71 -12.47 -10.86
CA SER A 76 10.41 -11.19 -10.20
C SER A 76 11.27 -11.00 -8.94
N LEU A 77 12.02 -9.90 -8.88
CA LEU A 77 12.76 -9.47 -7.69
C LEU A 77 11.80 -9.27 -6.51
N ILE A 78 10.70 -8.56 -6.76
CA ILE A 78 9.74 -8.19 -5.73
C ILE A 78 9.11 -9.44 -5.11
N LEU A 79 8.71 -10.43 -5.90
CA LEU A 79 8.13 -11.66 -5.36
C LEU A 79 9.19 -12.50 -4.62
N ARG A 80 10.41 -12.57 -5.11
CA ARG A 80 11.52 -13.25 -4.42
C ARG A 80 11.79 -12.64 -3.04
N CYS A 81 11.85 -11.30 -2.95
CA CYS A 81 12.04 -10.61 -1.69
C CYS A 81 10.81 -10.77 -0.76
N ALA A 82 9.60 -10.75 -1.32
CA ALA A 82 8.37 -10.94 -0.56
C ALA A 82 8.30 -12.34 0.07
N ASP A 83 8.62 -13.38 -0.68
CA ASP A 83 8.64 -14.75 -0.18
C ASP A 83 9.70 -14.94 0.92
N ALA A 84 10.88 -14.32 0.78
CA ALA A 84 11.97 -14.39 1.76
C ALA A 84 11.69 -13.63 3.07
N THR A 85 10.80 -12.65 3.03
CA THR A 85 10.44 -11.81 4.20
C THR A 85 8.99 -11.97 4.63
N ALA A 86 8.36 -13.07 4.21
CA ALA A 86 6.97 -13.35 4.53
C ALA A 86 6.74 -13.47 6.05
N VAL A 87 5.62 -12.91 6.50
CA VAL A 87 5.14 -13.03 7.89
C VAL A 87 3.79 -13.73 7.92
N PRO A 88 3.42 -14.39 9.04
CA PRO A 88 2.14 -15.06 9.18
C PRO A 88 0.97 -14.09 8.95
N ALA A 89 0.08 -14.44 8.01
CA ALA A 89 -1.09 -13.63 7.64
C ALA A 89 -2.23 -14.49 7.05
N GLY A 90 -2.44 -15.70 7.58
CA GLY A 90 -3.45 -16.64 7.09
C GLY A 90 -3.21 -16.99 5.61
N GLY A 91 -4.22 -16.81 4.76
CA GLY A 91 -4.11 -17.07 3.32
C GLY A 91 -3.52 -15.93 2.47
N ALA A 92 -3.00 -14.86 3.08
CA ALA A 92 -2.38 -13.74 2.38
C ALA A 92 -0.85 -13.84 2.39
N LEU A 93 -0.20 -13.29 1.36
CA LEU A 93 1.23 -13.00 1.38
C LEU A 93 1.42 -11.62 2.02
N ALA A 94 1.80 -11.59 3.28
CA ALA A 94 2.24 -10.37 3.97
C ALA A 94 3.73 -10.46 4.28
N VAL A 95 4.40 -9.32 4.36
CA VAL A 95 5.84 -9.25 4.55
C VAL A 95 6.23 -8.44 5.79
N ASP A 96 7.38 -8.75 6.36
CA ASP A 96 8.09 -7.81 7.22
C ASP A 96 8.42 -6.56 6.38
N ARG A 97 7.80 -5.45 6.70
CA ARG A 97 7.82 -4.25 5.86
C ARG A 97 9.23 -3.71 5.66
N GLU A 98 10.01 -3.62 6.72
CA GLU A 98 11.38 -3.09 6.66
C GLU A 98 12.34 -4.10 6.05
N GLY A 99 12.28 -5.36 6.46
CA GLY A 99 13.08 -6.45 5.92
C GLY A 99 12.91 -6.60 4.41
N PHE A 100 11.67 -6.52 3.94
CA PHE A 100 11.35 -6.53 2.51
C PHE A 100 11.99 -5.35 1.77
N ALA A 101 11.76 -4.13 2.22
CA ALA A 101 12.28 -2.93 1.57
C ALA A 101 13.82 -2.91 1.57
N ARG A 102 14.46 -3.34 2.66
CA ARG A 102 15.91 -3.48 2.75
C ARG A 102 16.45 -4.50 1.76
N MET A 103 15.85 -5.69 1.68
CA MET A 103 16.29 -6.75 0.76
C MET A 103 16.16 -6.33 -0.71
N VAL A 104 15.09 -5.63 -1.08
CA VAL A 104 14.97 -5.06 -2.44
C VAL A 104 16.06 -4.04 -2.70
N THR A 105 16.33 -3.14 -1.75
CA THR A 105 17.35 -2.10 -1.86
C THR A 105 18.75 -2.73 -2.08
N GLU A 106 19.13 -3.68 -1.24
CA GLU A 106 20.41 -4.37 -1.32
C GLU A 106 20.57 -5.11 -2.65
N SER A 107 19.52 -5.79 -3.11
CA SER A 107 19.53 -6.51 -4.39
C SER A 107 19.75 -5.57 -5.58
N VAL A 108 19.03 -4.45 -5.61
CA VAL A 108 19.12 -3.47 -6.71
C VAL A 108 20.47 -2.76 -6.70
N LEU A 109 20.94 -2.30 -5.54
CA LEU A 109 22.23 -1.61 -5.40
C LEU A 109 23.42 -2.54 -5.64
N GLY A 110 23.29 -3.83 -5.36
CA GLY A 110 24.33 -4.84 -5.61
C GLY A 110 24.44 -5.29 -7.07
N HIS A 111 23.52 -4.89 -7.96
CA HIS A 111 23.54 -5.35 -9.33
C HIS A 111 24.51 -4.53 -10.21
N PRO A 112 25.51 -5.17 -10.90
CA PRO A 112 26.57 -4.46 -11.62
C PRO A 112 26.08 -3.59 -12.80
N ASN A 113 24.92 -3.89 -13.37
CA ASN A 113 24.35 -3.14 -14.49
C ASN A 113 23.38 -2.02 -14.03
N ILE A 114 23.24 -1.77 -12.72
CA ILE A 114 22.41 -0.69 -12.20
C ILE A 114 23.30 0.36 -11.55
N THR A 115 23.19 1.58 -12.04
CA THR A 115 23.84 2.75 -11.44
C THR A 115 22.76 3.60 -10.77
N MET A 116 22.80 3.71 -9.45
CA MET A 116 21.88 4.56 -8.70
C MET A 116 22.39 6.00 -8.69
N VAL A 117 21.51 6.95 -9.02
CA VAL A 117 21.77 8.39 -8.96
C VAL A 117 20.74 9.02 -8.03
N PRO A 118 21.13 9.53 -6.85
CA PRO A 118 20.22 10.12 -5.89
C PRO A 118 19.69 11.47 -6.36
N GLY A 119 18.59 11.89 -5.77
CA GLY A 119 17.98 13.20 -5.96
C GLY A 119 16.70 13.19 -6.75
N GLU A 120 15.93 14.26 -6.55
CA GLU A 120 14.65 14.47 -7.23
C GLU A 120 14.85 14.72 -8.74
N VAL A 121 14.03 14.09 -9.54
CA VAL A 121 13.93 14.37 -10.98
C VAL A 121 12.85 15.40 -11.19
N THR A 122 13.22 16.55 -11.72
CA THR A 122 12.30 17.69 -11.96
C THR A 122 12.00 17.94 -13.43
N ALA A 123 12.67 17.20 -14.33
CA ALA A 123 12.45 17.24 -15.78
C ALA A 123 12.69 15.85 -16.37
N ILE A 124 11.93 15.48 -17.41
CA ILE A 124 12.07 14.19 -18.08
C ILE A 124 13.42 14.16 -18.85
N PRO A 125 14.33 13.20 -18.55
CA PRO A 125 15.61 13.13 -19.20
C PRO A 125 15.51 12.79 -20.71
N GLU A 126 16.62 13.04 -21.42
CA GLU A 126 16.80 12.54 -22.77
C GLU A 126 17.06 11.02 -22.81
N GLY A 127 16.94 10.39 -23.97
CA GLY A 127 17.13 8.96 -24.17
C GLY A 127 15.90 8.13 -23.80
N ASN A 128 16.08 6.83 -23.58
CA ASN A 128 15.02 5.91 -23.19
C ASN A 128 14.72 6.04 -21.68
N VAL A 129 13.47 6.33 -21.33
CA VAL A 129 13.06 6.60 -19.95
C VAL A 129 11.86 5.76 -19.57
N VAL A 130 11.91 5.15 -18.38
CA VAL A 130 10.76 4.55 -17.74
C VAL A 130 10.40 5.35 -16.49
N ILE A 131 9.24 5.97 -16.47
CA ILE A 131 8.73 6.71 -15.32
C ILE A 131 7.93 5.73 -14.46
N ALA A 132 8.51 5.36 -13.31
CA ALA A 132 7.99 4.40 -12.33
C ALA A 132 7.91 5.01 -10.93
N SER A 133 7.73 6.33 -10.86
CA SER A 133 7.67 7.09 -9.60
C SER A 133 6.40 6.81 -8.77
N GLY A 134 5.45 6.08 -9.35
CA GLY A 134 4.24 5.64 -8.66
C GLY A 134 3.25 6.76 -8.37
N PRO A 135 2.22 6.48 -7.54
CA PRO A 135 1.18 7.46 -7.24
C PRO A 135 1.69 8.64 -6.41
N LEU A 136 2.78 8.43 -5.63
CA LEU A 136 3.41 9.45 -4.79
C LEU A 136 4.49 10.24 -5.53
N THR A 137 4.31 10.47 -6.82
CA THR A 137 5.18 11.31 -7.65
C THR A 137 5.30 12.71 -7.06
N SER A 138 6.54 13.25 -7.02
CA SER A 138 6.76 14.61 -6.52
C SER A 138 6.10 15.66 -7.41
N ASP A 139 5.72 16.78 -6.82
CA ASP A 139 5.01 17.84 -7.56
C ASP A 139 5.81 18.32 -8.78
N ALA A 140 7.13 18.53 -8.64
CA ALA A 140 7.97 18.97 -9.75
C ALA A 140 8.01 17.96 -10.92
N LEU A 141 8.07 16.65 -10.64
CA LEU A 141 8.00 15.62 -11.67
C LEU A 141 6.58 15.51 -12.24
N ALA A 142 5.55 15.63 -11.42
CA ALA A 142 4.16 15.63 -11.87
C ALA A 142 3.87 16.80 -12.83
N ASP A 143 4.38 17.97 -12.52
CA ASP A 143 4.29 19.16 -13.39
C ASP A 143 5.01 18.95 -14.73
N ALA A 144 6.24 18.39 -14.70
CA ALA A 144 6.99 18.05 -15.91
C ALA A 144 6.27 17.00 -16.78
N ILE A 145 5.61 16.03 -16.16
CA ILE A 145 4.78 15.03 -16.86
C ILE A 145 3.54 15.74 -17.45
N ALA A 146 2.85 16.57 -16.68
CA ALA A 146 1.66 17.30 -17.16
C ALA A 146 1.99 18.23 -18.35
N GLU A 147 3.11 18.93 -18.29
CA GLU A 147 3.60 19.76 -19.40
C GLU A 147 3.86 18.90 -20.66
N LYS A 148 4.56 17.77 -20.50
CA LYS A 148 4.84 16.82 -21.62
C LYS A 148 3.56 16.26 -22.24
N LEU A 149 2.50 16.12 -21.47
CA LEU A 149 1.20 15.60 -21.91
C LEU A 149 0.29 16.70 -22.51
N GLY A 150 0.72 17.95 -22.51
CA GLY A 150 -0.07 19.08 -23.04
C GLY A 150 -1.17 19.57 -22.10
N GLY A 151 -1.10 19.23 -20.81
CA GLY A 151 -2.03 19.64 -19.76
C GLY A 151 -3.32 18.79 -19.67
N GLY A 152 -3.91 18.71 -18.49
CA GLY A 152 -5.26 18.15 -18.28
C GLY A 152 -5.43 16.62 -18.38
N HIS A 153 -4.35 15.85 -18.44
CA HIS A 153 -4.39 14.38 -18.60
C HIS A 153 -3.91 13.59 -17.37
N THR A 154 -3.68 14.26 -16.27
CA THR A 154 -3.42 13.62 -14.97
C THR A 154 -4.69 13.61 -14.13
N LEU A 155 -4.99 12.45 -13.54
CA LEU A 155 -6.08 12.26 -12.60
C LEU A 155 -5.49 12.22 -11.19
N ASN A 156 -6.09 12.93 -10.26
CA ASN A 156 -5.67 12.89 -8.87
C ASN A 156 -6.77 12.22 -8.04
N PHE A 157 -6.36 11.24 -7.23
CA PHE A 157 -7.19 10.61 -6.23
C PHE A 157 -6.49 10.69 -4.87
N PHE A 158 -7.26 10.56 -3.81
CA PHE A 158 -6.70 10.49 -2.47
C PHE A 158 -6.76 9.06 -1.96
N ASP A 159 -5.68 8.66 -1.29
CA ASP A 159 -5.53 7.38 -0.66
C ASP A 159 -5.14 7.58 0.81
N ALA A 160 -5.54 6.66 1.67
CA ALA A 160 -5.27 6.74 3.08
C ALA A 160 -4.52 5.50 3.59
N ALA A 161 -3.56 5.70 4.46
CA ALA A 161 -2.88 4.63 5.17
C ALA A 161 -3.59 4.31 6.49
N ALA A 162 -3.53 3.05 6.92
CA ALA A 162 -4.03 2.61 8.21
C ALA A 162 -2.98 2.79 9.33
N PRO A 163 -3.43 2.98 10.59
CA PRO A 163 -2.53 3.08 11.74
C PRO A 163 -1.79 1.78 12.03
N LEU A 164 -0.62 1.94 12.71
CA LEU A 164 0.15 0.85 13.30
C LEU A 164 0.19 1.00 14.80
N VAL A 165 0.01 -0.12 15.53
CA VAL A 165 0.08 -0.18 17.00
C VAL A 165 1.11 -1.20 17.45
N THR A 166 1.64 -1.02 18.68
CA THR A 166 2.52 -2.01 19.31
C THR A 166 1.69 -3.15 19.90
N PHE A 167 2.20 -4.39 19.81
CA PHE A 167 1.54 -5.57 20.38
C PHE A 167 1.32 -5.45 21.89
N ASP A 168 2.34 -4.99 22.61
CA ASP A 168 2.30 -4.88 24.08
C ASP A 168 1.22 -3.91 24.60
N SER A 169 0.70 -3.05 23.73
CA SER A 169 -0.36 -2.11 24.07
C SER A 169 -1.77 -2.59 23.70
N VAL A 170 -1.87 -3.76 23.09
CA VAL A 170 -3.17 -4.40 22.78
C VAL A 170 -3.64 -5.19 23.99
N ASP A 171 -4.84 -4.90 24.49
CA ASP A 171 -5.45 -5.69 25.56
C ASP A 171 -5.89 -7.06 25.06
N MET A 172 -5.07 -8.08 25.31
CA MET A 172 -5.35 -9.44 24.90
C MET A 172 -6.41 -10.11 25.80
N ASP A 173 -6.82 -9.51 26.91
CA ASP A 173 -8.00 -9.96 27.66
C ASP A 173 -9.30 -9.58 26.95
N SER A 174 -9.27 -8.58 26.08
CA SER A 174 -10.39 -8.16 25.23
C SER A 174 -10.25 -8.59 23.77
N ALA A 175 -9.25 -9.39 23.42
CA ALA A 175 -8.96 -9.85 22.07
C ALA A 175 -8.65 -11.34 22.01
N TYR A 176 -8.55 -11.91 20.81
CA TYR A 176 -8.18 -13.32 20.61
C TYR A 176 -7.54 -13.53 19.23
N PHE A 177 -6.67 -14.54 19.13
CA PHE A 177 -6.13 -14.97 17.85
C PHE A 177 -7.10 -15.94 17.16
N ALA A 178 -7.44 -15.68 15.91
CA ALA A 178 -8.22 -16.58 15.07
C ALA A 178 -8.02 -16.29 13.58
N SER A 179 -8.29 -17.31 12.76
CA SER A 179 -8.49 -17.17 11.33
C SER A 179 -9.97 -17.28 10.99
N ARG A 180 -10.38 -16.60 9.92
CA ARG A 180 -11.78 -16.60 9.49
C ARG A 180 -12.20 -17.97 8.98
N TYR A 181 -13.28 -18.52 9.52
CA TYR A 181 -13.79 -19.89 9.24
C TYR A 181 -12.78 -20.99 9.59
N ASP A 182 -11.90 -20.77 10.56
CA ASP A 182 -10.81 -21.69 10.94
C ASP A 182 -9.95 -22.14 9.74
N LYS A 183 -9.81 -21.28 8.73
CA LYS A 183 -8.99 -21.55 7.56
C LYS A 183 -7.58 -20.98 7.73
N GLY A 184 -6.59 -21.86 7.63
CA GLY A 184 -5.18 -21.51 7.84
C GLY A 184 -4.82 -21.34 9.31
N THR A 185 -3.74 -20.59 9.56
CA THR A 185 -3.23 -20.32 10.91
C THR A 185 -3.96 -19.12 11.56
N PRO A 186 -4.12 -19.11 12.89
CA PRO A 186 -4.81 -18.02 13.60
C PRO A 186 -3.90 -16.81 13.78
N ASP A 187 -3.50 -16.16 12.67
CA ASP A 187 -2.46 -15.13 12.66
C ASP A 187 -2.98 -13.71 12.94
N TYR A 188 -4.30 -13.51 12.91
CA TYR A 188 -4.91 -12.22 13.17
C TYR A 188 -5.35 -12.09 14.62
N ILE A 189 -5.06 -10.94 15.24
CA ILE A 189 -5.71 -10.54 16.48
C ILE A 189 -7.07 -9.99 16.12
N ASN A 190 -8.11 -10.51 16.75
CA ASN A 190 -9.51 -10.11 16.57
C ASN A 190 -9.96 -9.36 17.81
N CYS A 191 -10.38 -8.11 17.63
CA CYS A 191 -10.87 -7.21 18.67
C CYS A 191 -12.38 -7.12 18.55
N PRO A 192 -13.14 -7.93 19.31
CA PRO A 192 -14.60 -7.97 19.26
C PRO A 192 -15.23 -6.73 19.90
N MET A 193 -16.41 -6.38 19.43
CA MET A 193 -17.26 -5.36 20.04
C MET A 193 -18.68 -5.92 20.18
N THR A 194 -19.33 -5.60 21.29
CA THR A 194 -20.77 -5.75 21.49
C THR A 194 -21.51 -4.76 20.60
N LYS A 195 -22.85 -4.89 20.56
CA LYS A 195 -23.69 -3.94 19.81
C LYS A 195 -23.56 -2.52 20.35
N GLU A 196 -23.62 -2.38 21.64
CA GLU A 196 -23.55 -1.11 22.36
C GLU A 196 -22.20 -0.41 22.16
N GLU A 197 -21.10 -1.15 22.26
CA GLU A 197 -19.74 -0.64 22.01
C GLU A 197 -19.58 -0.20 20.56
N TYR A 198 -20.04 -1.02 19.61
CA TYR A 198 -19.98 -0.68 18.20
C TYR A 198 -20.79 0.57 17.86
N GLN A 199 -22.01 0.69 18.39
CA GLN A 199 -22.88 1.85 18.13
C GLN A 199 -22.27 3.14 18.69
N ALA A 200 -21.69 3.07 19.90
CA ALA A 200 -20.95 4.19 20.48
C ALA A 200 -19.74 4.58 19.62
N PHE A 201 -18.93 3.60 19.23
CA PHE A 201 -17.78 3.79 18.35
C PHE A 201 -18.21 4.41 17.00
N TRP A 202 -19.20 3.84 16.33
CA TRP A 202 -19.70 4.35 15.04
C TRP A 202 -20.19 5.79 15.14
N ALA A 203 -20.95 6.12 16.17
CA ALA A 203 -21.50 7.46 16.38
C ALA A 203 -20.39 8.52 16.56
N GLU A 204 -19.30 8.16 17.22
CA GLU A 204 -18.14 9.06 17.41
C GLU A 204 -17.27 9.10 16.16
N LEU A 205 -17.12 7.99 15.43
CA LEU A 205 -16.37 7.94 14.18
C LEU A 205 -16.97 8.85 13.10
N VAL A 206 -18.31 8.85 12.98
CA VAL A 206 -19.03 9.69 12.00
C VAL A 206 -18.88 11.19 12.27
N LYS A 207 -18.72 11.58 13.56
CA LYS A 207 -18.58 12.97 14.00
C LYS A 207 -17.12 13.45 14.07
N ALA A 208 -16.18 12.53 13.99
CA ALA A 208 -14.76 12.84 14.22
C ALA A 208 -14.24 13.85 13.21
N GLU A 209 -13.34 14.71 13.66
CA GLU A 209 -12.74 15.76 12.84
C GLU A 209 -11.70 15.18 11.86
N GLU A 210 -11.81 15.59 10.62
CA GLU A 210 -10.90 15.21 9.55
C GLU A 210 -9.74 16.21 9.43
N ALA A 211 -8.59 15.74 8.96
CA ALA A 211 -7.49 16.61 8.59
C ALA A 211 -7.84 17.37 7.30
N GLU A 212 -7.45 18.63 7.22
CA GLU A 212 -7.61 19.41 6.00
C GLU A 212 -6.69 18.84 4.90
N VAL A 213 -7.27 18.51 3.76
CA VAL A 213 -6.55 18.03 2.58
C VAL A 213 -6.83 18.97 1.44
N HIS A 214 -5.82 19.76 1.04
CA HIS A 214 -5.97 20.71 -0.07
C HIS A 214 -6.28 19.98 -1.39
N GLY A 215 -7.33 20.42 -2.08
CA GLY A 215 -7.77 19.84 -3.36
C GLY A 215 -8.61 18.58 -3.25
N PHE A 216 -9.07 18.20 -2.05
CA PHE A 216 -9.92 17.01 -1.83
C PHE A 216 -11.34 17.17 -2.42
N GLU A 217 -11.87 18.40 -2.44
CA GLU A 217 -13.25 18.68 -2.86
C GLU A 217 -13.53 18.34 -4.33
N ASP A 218 -12.50 18.37 -5.19
CA ASP A 218 -12.61 18.11 -6.63
C ASP A 218 -12.19 16.69 -7.04
N SER A 219 -11.74 15.85 -6.11
CA SER A 219 -11.17 14.53 -6.39
C SER A 219 -11.91 13.42 -5.67
N GLY A 220 -12.26 12.36 -6.39
CA GLY A 220 -12.86 11.15 -5.82
C GLY A 220 -11.89 10.42 -4.88
N VAL A 221 -12.44 9.73 -3.87
CA VAL A 221 -11.71 8.72 -3.07
C VAL A 221 -11.74 7.42 -3.85
N PHE A 222 -10.60 6.74 -3.95
CA PHE A 222 -10.55 5.42 -4.55
C PHE A 222 -11.31 4.40 -3.68
N GLU A 223 -12.26 3.67 -4.28
CA GLU A 223 -13.19 2.77 -3.54
C GLU A 223 -12.44 1.69 -2.73
N GLY A 224 -11.32 1.18 -3.25
CA GLY A 224 -10.52 0.14 -2.59
C GLY A 224 -9.73 0.60 -1.36
N CYS A 225 -9.51 1.92 -1.21
CA CYS A 225 -8.78 2.54 -0.09
C CYS A 225 -9.63 3.59 0.63
N MET A 226 -10.94 3.41 0.59
CA MET A 226 -11.90 4.34 1.22
C MET A 226 -11.64 4.45 2.72
N PRO A 227 -11.53 5.68 3.25
CA PRO A 227 -11.38 5.91 4.68
C PRO A 227 -12.53 5.33 5.50
N VAL A 228 -12.21 4.80 6.68
CA VAL A 228 -13.17 4.11 7.54
C VAL A 228 -14.33 5.02 7.97
N GLU A 229 -14.06 6.31 8.23
CA GLU A 229 -15.07 7.32 8.55
C GLU A 229 -15.99 7.62 7.36
N VAL A 230 -15.47 7.62 6.13
CA VAL A 230 -16.28 7.79 4.92
C VAL A 230 -17.20 6.59 4.71
N MET A 231 -16.70 5.37 4.94
CA MET A 231 -17.54 4.16 4.94
C MET A 231 -18.62 4.23 6.03
N ALA A 232 -18.26 4.67 7.24
CA ALA A 232 -19.19 4.78 8.36
C ALA A 232 -20.37 5.73 8.07
N ARG A 233 -20.15 6.83 7.35
CA ARG A 233 -21.19 7.78 6.95
C ARG A 233 -22.18 7.22 5.93
N ARG A 234 -21.85 6.14 5.24
CA ARG A 234 -22.76 5.45 4.31
C ARG A 234 -23.88 4.68 5.05
N GLY A 235 -23.72 4.47 6.34
CA GLY A 235 -24.72 3.83 7.20
C GLY A 235 -24.10 3.02 8.33
N GLU A 236 -24.88 2.84 9.43
CA GLU A 236 -24.43 2.15 10.64
C GLU A 236 -23.90 0.74 10.36
N ASP A 237 -24.55 -0.01 9.49
CA ASP A 237 -24.17 -1.39 9.19
C ASP A 237 -23.03 -1.52 8.15
N THR A 238 -22.64 -0.44 7.46
CA THR A 238 -21.69 -0.51 6.35
C THR A 238 -20.36 -1.14 6.77
N LEU A 239 -19.82 -0.75 7.92
CA LEU A 239 -18.55 -1.31 8.41
C LEU A 239 -18.67 -2.80 8.77
N ARG A 240 -19.83 -3.26 9.23
CA ARG A 240 -20.09 -4.66 9.60
C ARG A 240 -20.24 -5.58 8.39
N PHE A 241 -20.52 -5.03 7.21
CA PHE A 241 -20.46 -5.75 5.93
C PHE A 241 -19.13 -5.57 5.21
N GLY A 242 -18.27 -4.68 5.73
CA GLY A 242 -16.94 -4.33 5.22
C GLY A 242 -15.82 -4.77 6.18
N PRO A 243 -14.97 -3.82 6.61
CA PRO A 243 -13.74 -4.11 7.37
C PRO A 243 -13.99 -4.72 8.75
N LEU A 244 -15.12 -4.44 9.39
CA LEU A 244 -15.46 -4.93 10.72
C LEU A 244 -16.42 -6.14 10.68
N LYS A 245 -16.45 -6.87 9.58
CA LYS A 245 -17.33 -8.03 9.40
C LYS A 245 -17.02 -9.13 10.42
N PRO A 246 -18.01 -9.57 11.25
CA PRO A 246 -17.77 -10.60 12.26
C PRO A 246 -17.85 -12.03 11.74
N ARG A 247 -18.45 -12.26 10.57
CA ARG A 247 -18.74 -13.59 10.02
C ARG A 247 -17.50 -14.48 9.95
N GLY A 248 -17.64 -15.69 10.49
CA GLY A 248 -16.58 -16.71 10.50
C GLY A 248 -15.50 -16.47 11.56
N LEU A 249 -15.75 -15.57 12.51
CA LEU A 249 -14.88 -15.31 13.66
C LEU A 249 -15.68 -15.56 14.93
N VAL A 250 -15.47 -16.72 15.56
CA VAL A 250 -16.12 -17.08 16.82
C VAL A 250 -15.22 -16.64 17.98
N ASP A 251 -15.76 -15.81 18.87
CA ASP A 251 -15.07 -15.42 20.10
C ASP A 251 -15.01 -16.63 21.05
N PRO A 252 -13.82 -17.11 21.44
CA PRO A 252 -13.66 -18.28 22.31
C PRO A 252 -14.25 -18.06 23.71
N LYS A 253 -14.41 -16.82 24.16
CA LYS A 253 -14.97 -16.50 25.49
C LYS A 253 -16.50 -16.66 25.53
N THR A 254 -17.16 -16.31 24.41
CA THR A 254 -18.61 -16.33 24.32
C THR A 254 -19.16 -17.52 23.54
N GLY A 255 -18.32 -18.19 22.73
CA GLY A 255 -18.71 -19.24 21.80
C GLY A 255 -19.59 -18.75 20.63
N ARG A 256 -19.65 -17.45 20.39
CA ARG A 256 -20.51 -16.81 19.35
C ARG A 256 -19.73 -15.84 18.50
N GLU A 257 -20.24 -15.58 17.30
CA GLU A 257 -19.77 -14.44 16.49
C GLU A 257 -20.13 -13.13 17.21
N PRO A 258 -19.19 -12.19 17.40
CA PRO A 258 -19.48 -10.90 18.01
C PRO A 258 -20.31 -10.01 17.08
N TYR A 259 -20.74 -8.85 17.56
CA TYR A 259 -21.52 -7.92 16.73
C TYR A 259 -20.66 -7.27 15.63
N ALA A 260 -19.44 -6.87 15.97
CA ALA A 260 -18.43 -6.37 15.04
C ALA A 260 -17.03 -6.80 15.48
N VAL A 261 -16.05 -6.84 14.58
CA VAL A 261 -14.66 -7.23 14.89
C VAL A 261 -13.70 -6.34 14.12
N VAL A 262 -12.77 -5.73 14.84
CA VAL A 262 -11.58 -5.12 14.23
C VAL A 262 -10.48 -6.17 14.17
N GLN A 263 -9.85 -6.33 13.03
CA GLN A 263 -8.73 -7.26 12.85
C GLN A 263 -7.41 -6.51 12.82
N LEU A 264 -6.43 -7.04 13.56
CA LEU A 264 -5.06 -6.55 13.51
C LEU A 264 -4.21 -7.60 12.80
N ARG A 265 -3.39 -7.17 11.86
CA ARG A 265 -2.45 -8.02 11.13
C ARG A 265 -1.02 -7.66 11.49
N ARG A 266 -0.20 -8.70 11.68
CA ARG A 266 1.24 -8.56 11.93
C ARG A 266 1.92 -7.75 10.82
N ASP A 267 2.77 -6.78 11.20
CA ASP A 267 3.47 -5.87 10.28
C ASP A 267 4.99 -6.10 10.24
N ASN A 268 5.55 -6.87 11.19
CA ASN A 268 6.97 -7.22 11.24
C ASN A 268 7.19 -8.69 11.64
N ALA A 269 8.40 -9.21 11.39
CA ALA A 269 8.76 -10.59 11.68
C ALA A 269 8.68 -10.95 13.17
N ASP A 270 9.03 -10.01 14.06
CA ASP A 270 9.04 -10.23 15.51
C ASP A 270 7.64 -10.26 16.13
N GLY A 271 6.61 -9.85 15.38
CA GLY A 271 5.23 -9.79 15.87
C GLY A 271 4.99 -8.73 16.95
N THR A 272 5.80 -7.69 16.95
CA THR A 272 5.71 -6.57 17.90
C THR A 272 4.89 -5.39 17.37
N ILE A 273 4.60 -5.37 16.06
CA ILE A 273 3.86 -4.30 15.37
C ILE A 273 2.69 -4.89 14.62
N TYR A 274 1.53 -4.24 14.75
CA TYR A 274 0.29 -4.67 14.11
C TYR A 274 -0.39 -3.53 13.38
N ASN A 275 -0.93 -3.82 12.19
CA ASN A 275 -1.70 -2.91 11.35
C ASN A 275 -3.20 -3.10 11.59
N LEU A 276 -3.94 -2.01 11.75
CA LEU A 276 -5.40 -2.03 11.84
C LEU A 276 -5.98 -2.26 10.43
N VAL A 277 -6.51 -3.45 10.18
CA VAL A 277 -7.00 -3.85 8.85
C VAL A 277 -8.27 -3.09 8.50
N GLY A 278 -8.26 -2.38 7.38
CA GLY A 278 -9.42 -1.62 6.90
C GLY A 278 -9.65 -0.29 7.60
N PHE A 279 -8.67 0.18 8.37
CA PHE A 279 -8.71 1.47 9.08
C PHE A 279 -7.89 2.56 8.36
N GLN A 280 -7.88 2.56 7.04
CA GLN A 280 -7.43 3.72 6.29
C GLN A 280 -8.24 4.93 6.75
N THR A 281 -7.58 6.05 7.05
CA THR A 281 -8.25 7.22 7.64
C THR A 281 -7.53 8.52 7.36
N HIS A 282 -8.29 9.61 7.25
CA HIS A 282 -7.79 10.98 7.23
C HIS A 282 -8.25 11.80 8.44
N LEU A 283 -8.73 11.14 9.48
CA LEU A 283 -9.00 11.80 10.75
C LEU A 283 -7.76 12.48 11.30
N LYS A 284 -7.92 13.59 12.01
CA LYS A 284 -6.85 14.21 12.80
C LYS A 284 -6.27 13.18 13.78
N TRP A 285 -4.97 13.24 14.04
CA TRP A 285 -4.29 12.26 14.92
C TRP A 285 -4.93 12.15 16.32
N GLY A 286 -5.34 13.30 16.91
CA GLY A 286 -6.06 13.31 18.19
C GLY A 286 -7.40 12.56 18.11
N GLU A 287 -8.11 12.68 17.00
CA GLU A 287 -9.38 11.98 16.77
C GLU A 287 -9.15 10.48 16.53
N GLN A 288 -8.12 10.11 15.79
CA GLN A 288 -7.76 8.69 15.64
C GLN A 288 -7.51 8.04 17.00
N LYS A 289 -6.72 8.69 17.86
CA LYS A 289 -6.48 8.18 19.22
C LYS A 289 -7.78 8.10 20.02
N ARG A 290 -8.57 9.16 20.04
CA ARG A 290 -9.84 9.25 20.81
C ARG A 290 -10.84 8.19 20.37
N VAL A 291 -11.11 8.09 19.07
CA VAL A 291 -12.16 7.23 18.54
C VAL A 291 -11.73 5.76 18.55
N PHE A 292 -10.51 5.45 18.13
CA PHE A 292 -10.07 4.06 18.06
C PHE A 292 -9.81 3.45 19.45
N SER A 293 -9.55 4.26 20.48
CA SER A 293 -9.50 3.81 21.89
C SER A 293 -10.86 3.38 22.44
N MET A 294 -11.96 3.63 21.73
CA MET A 294 -13.28 3.11 22.09
C MET A 294 -13.46 1.63 21.77
N ILE A 295 -12.57 1.05 20.97
CA ILE A 295 -12.48 -0.39 20.72
C ILE A 295 -11.84 -1.01 21.97
N PRO A 296 -12.52 -1.94 22.70
CA PRO A 296 -12.03 -2.41 24.01
C PRO A 296 -10.58 -2.86 24.00
N ALA A 297 -10.18 -3.67 23.05
CA ALA A 297 -8.79 -4.16 22.93
C ALA A 297 -7.76 -3.08 22.59
N LEU A 298 -8.17 -1.90 22.17
CA LEU A 298 -7.31 -0.79 21.77
C LEU A 298 -7.39 0.41 22.71
N HIS A 299 -8.00 0.25 23.89
CA HIS A 299 -8.20 1.34 24.85
C HIS A 299 -6.91 2.07 25.19
N ASP A 300 -5.85 1.34 25.47
CA ASP A 300 -4.52 1.88 25.80
C ASP A 300 -3.51 1.73 24.65
N ALA A 301 -3.97 1.54 23.41
CA ALA A 301 -3.11 1.29 22.28
C ALA A 301 -2.09 2.41 22.03
N GLN A 302 -0.83 2.01 21.84
CA GLN A 302 0.27 2.91 21.46
C GLN A 302 0.47 2.89 19.96
N TYR A 303 0.26 4.04 19.33
CA TYR A 303 0.38 4.21 17.91
C TYR A 303 1.82 4.51 17.51
N LEU A 304 2.45 3.63 16.76
CA LEU A 304 3.76 3.87 16.13
C LEU A 304 3.62 4.77 14.90
N ARG A 305 2.49 4.68 14.24
CA ARG A 305 2.14 5.51 13.09
C ARG A 305 0.62 5.73 13.09
N TYR A 306 0.21 6.96 12.92
CA TYR A 306 -1.18 7.29 12.64
C TYR A 306 -1.51 7.09 11.16
N GLY A 307 -2.78 6.91 10.86
CA GLY A 307 -3.29 6.98 9.50
C GLY A 307 -3.03 8.36 8.90
N VAL A 308 -2.65 8.38 7.64
CA VAL A 308 -2.40 9.62 6.89
C VAL A 308 -3.01 9.50 5.51
N MET A 309 -3.51 10.62 4.99
CA MET A 309 -3.96 10.73 3.62
C MET A 309 -2.86 11.31 2.74
N HIS A 310 -2.78 10.84 1.51
CA HIS A 310 -1.85 11.37 0.52
C HIS A 310 -2.53 11.45 -0.84
N ARG A 311 -2.09 12.43 -1.63
CA ARG A 311 -2.54 12.61 -3.00
C ARG A 311 -1.80 11.65 -3.91
N ASN A 312 -2.56 10.92 -4.72
CA ASN A 312 -2.05 10.04 -5.75
C ASN A 312 -2.18 10.68 -7.13
N THR A 313 -1.18 10.48 -7.96
CA THR A 313 -1.16 10.95 -9.35
C THR A 313 -1.30 9.75 -10.28
N TYR A 314 -2.28 9.80 -11.17
CA TYR A 314 -2.55 8.78 -12.18
C TYR A 314 -2.60 9.39 -13.58
N LEU A 315 -2.41 8.55 -14.59
CA LEU A 315 -2.51 8.90 -16.00
C LEU A 315 -3.81 8.34 -16.61
N ASP A 316 -4.39 9.06 -17.54
CA ASP A 316 -5.43 8.54 -18.45
C ASP A 316 -4.76 7.62 -19.50
N SER A 317 -4.28 6.46 -19.04
CA SER A 317 -3.48 5.53 -19.83
C SER A 317 -4.13 5.07 -21.13
N PRO A 318 -5.44 4.75 -21.19
CA PRO A 318 -6.08 4.35 -22.45
C PRO A 318 -5.94 5.40 -23.57
N ARG A 319 -5.94 6.67 -23.22
CA ARG A 319 -5.78 7.78 -24.19
C ARG A 319 -4.33 8.04 -24.54
N LEU A 320 -3.44 7.99 -23.54
CA LEU A 320 -2.06 8.47 -23.63
C LEU A 320 -1.07 7.38 -24.06
N LEU A 321 -1.27 6.14 -23.62
CA LEU A 321 -0.28 5.08 -23.74
C LEU A 321 -0.65 4.05 -24.83
N ASP A 322 0.36 3.46 -25.43
CA ASP A 322 0.21 2.30 -26.30
C ASP A 322 0.08 1.00 -25.47
N ARG A 323 -0.07 -0.15 -26.14
CA ARG A 323 -0.20 -1.46 -25.50
C ARG A 323 1.03 -1.90 -24.67
N TYR A 324 2.16 -1.22 -24.82
CA TYR A 324 3.39 -1.45 -24.07
C TYR A 324 3.64 -0.34 -23.04
N TYR A 325 2.62 0.42 -22.71
CA TYR A 325 2.70 1.55 -21.76
C TYR A 325 3.68 2.66 -22.17
N ARG A 326 4.04 2.76 -23.45
CA ARG A 326 4.84 3.86 -23.97
C ARG A 326 3.93 5.01 -24.37
N LEU A 327 4.41 6.23 -24.17
CA LEU A 327 3.69 7.43 -24.57
C LEU A 327 3.51 7.46 -26.10
N LYS A 328 2.27 7.53 -26.57
CA LYS A 328 1.95 7.53 -28.03
C LYS A 328 2.61 8.67 -28.78
N SER A 329 2.75 9.86 -28.14
CA SER A 329 3.39 11.05 -28.73
C SER A 329 4.93 11.02 -28.66
N ASP A 330 5.52 10.19 -27.79
CA ASP A 330 6.97 10.08 -27.62
C ASP A 330 7.34 8.68 -27.09
N PRO A 331 7.47 7.65 -27.97
CA PRO A 331 7.64 6.26 -27.56
C PRO A 331 8.95 5.94 -26.81
N ARG A 332 9.88 6.90 -26.69
CA ARG A 332 11.08 6.75 -25.84
C ARG A 332 10.74 6.81 -24.34
N ILE A 333 9.54 7.33 -23.99
CA ILE A 333 9.04 7.44 -22.63
C ILE A 333 8.01 6.34 -22.40
N ALA A 334 8.28 5.48 -21.42
CA ALA A 334 7.32 4.50 -20.91
C ALA A 334 6.92 4.84 -19.48
N PHE A 335 5.74 4.37 -19.08
CA PHE A 335 5.22 4.51 -17.72
C PHE A 335 5.00 3.13 -17.11
N ALA A 336 5.24 3.00 -15.80
CA ALA A 336 5.11 1.74 -15.12
C ALA A 336 4.55 1.90 -13.71
N GLY A 337 3.93 0.84 -13.22
CA GLY A 337 3.37 0.79 -11.87
C GLY A 337 2.01 1.47 -11.75
N GLN A 338 1.60 1.71 -10.52
CA GLN A 338 0.24 2.14 -10.17
C GLN A 338 -0.18 3.48 -10.81
N MET A 339 0.77 4.35 -11.11
CA MET A 339 0.48 5.62 -11.80
C MET A 339 -0.17 5.45 -13.19
N THR A 340 -0.07 4.26 -13.79
CA THR A 340 -0.75 3.93 -15.06
C THR A 340 -2.24 3.65 -14.90
N GLY A 341 -2.80 3.76 -13.68
CA GLY A 341 -4.21 3.50 -13.38
C GLY A 341 -4.53 2.03 -13.09
N VAL A 342 -3.52 1.17 -12.96
CA VAL A 342 -3.71 -0.22 -12.53
C VAL A 342 -3.51 -0.32 -11.03
N GLU A 343 -4.56 -0.67 -10.33
CA GLU A 343 -4.59 -0.78 -8.88
C GLU A 343 -4.00 -2.10 -8.37
N GLY A 344 -3.39 -2.03 -7.18
CA GLY A 344 -2.76 -3.14 -6.49
C GLY A 344 -1.25 -3.21 -6.73
N TYR A 345 -0.54 -3.61 -5.68
CA TYR A 345 0.92 -3.68 -5.71
C TYR A 345 1.44 -4.66 -6.76
N VAL A 346 0.90 -5.88 -6.77
CA VAL A 346 1.34 -6.95 -7.66
C VAL A 346 0.74 -6.79 -9.05
N GLU A 347 -0.49 -6.33 -9.12
CA GLU A 347 -1.20 -6.08 -10.38
C GLU A 347 -0.49 -5.00 -11.21
N SER A 348 -0.14 -3.87 -10.58
CA SER A 348 0.61 -2.80 -11.27
C SER A 348 2.07 -3.18 -11.56
N LEU A 349 2.68 -4.03 -10.73
CA LEU A 349 4.00 -4.60 -10.96
C LEU A 349 4.03 -5.49 -12.21
N SER A 350 2.96 -6.25 -12.45
CA SER A 350 2.90 -7.19 -13.59
C SER A 350 3.08 -6.52 -14.95
N LEU A 351 2.74 -5.22 -15.04
CA LEU A 351 2.90 -4.44 -16.27
C LEU A 351 4.36 -4.29 -16.72
N ILE A 352 5.32 -4.47 -15.81
CA ILE A 352 6.76 -4.44 -16.14
C ILE A 352 7.15 -5.60 -17.07
N HIS A 353 6.40 -6.70 -17.02
CA HIS A 353 6.70 -7.92 -17.78
C HIS A 353 5.98 -7.99 -19.15
N ILE A 354 5.19 -6.98 -19.48
CA ILE A 354 4.53 -6.84 -20.77
C ILE A 354 5.49 -6.19 -21.79
#